data_1126b5c990885db2dba3e7b8dd53714f
#
_entry.id   1126b5c990885db2dba3e7b8dd53714f
#
_cell.length_a   1.000
_cell.length_b   1.000
_cell.length_c   1.000
_cell.angle_alpha   90.00
_cell.angle_beta   90.00
_cell.angle_gamma   90.00
#
_symmetry.space_group_name_H-M   'P 1'
#
loop_
_entity.id
_entity.type
_entity.pdbx_description
1 polymer ?
#
loop_
_entity_poly.entity_id
_entity_poly.type
_entity_poly.pdbx_seq_one_letter_code
_entity_poly.pdbx_strand_id
1 'polypeptide(L)'
;KRGELSNTIVVVTSDNGMAFPAAKAMMTDYGIHLPLAIAWPERWKGGRVYDDVISFVDFAPTFLEAAGIPVPATMVGESLIGKLDGKATGRIGVFSGRERHSHARFDNLGYPARAYRTRDYLYVRNFKPDRWPAGDPEGYYDIDAGPTKTYVQKHREDPKVRPFFERGFGKQPAEQLFDIRKDPGCLNNLAGKPEFQQTQAEMRRRLEAGLKAHEDPRMLGTGDIFESYPRYSPMRPELGGFAERGKYNPKYQRR
;
A
#
# COMPACT_ATOMS: atom_id res chain seq x y z
N LYS A 1 10.50 -25.38 -22.71
CA LYS A 1 10.73 -26.32 -23.83
C LYS A 1 9.95 -27.63 -23.67
N ARG A 2 9.02 -27.69 -22.70
CA ARG A 2 8.13 -28.86 -22.46
C ARG A 2 6.81 -28.77 -23.23
N GLY A 3 6.53 -27.65 -23.93
CA GLY A 3 5.27 -27.46 -24.64
C GLY A 3 4.05 -27.09 -23.80
N GLU A 4 4.21 -26.83 -22.50
CA GLU A 4 3.13 -26.65 -21.54
C GLU A 4 2.59 -25.21 -21.46
N LEU A 5 3.15 -24.27 -22.22
CA LEU A 5 2.80 -22.86 -22.12
C LEU A 5 1.32 -22.58 -22.45
N SER A 6 0.74 -23.32 -23.38
CA SER A 6 -0.69 -23.19 -23.73
C SER A 6 -1.60 -23.44 -22.55
N ASN A 7 -1.29 -24.43 -21.73
CA ASN A 7 -2.03 -24.85 -20.54
C ASN A 7 -1.44 -24.28 -19.24
N THR A 8 -0.87 -23.11 -19.29
CA THR A 8 -0.22 -22.47 -18.11
C THR A 8 -0.65 -21.02 -18.00
N ILE A 9 -1.12 -20.64 -16.83
CA ILE A 9 -1.31 -19.23 -16.47
C ILE A 9 0.04 -18.70 -15.98
N VAL A 10 0.55 -17.67 -16.65
CA VAL A 10 1.77 -16.97 -16.25
C VAL A 10 1.36 -15.61 -15.70
N VAL A 11 1.74 -15.33 -14.45
CA VAL A 11 1.53 -14.03 -13.81
C VAL A 11 2.88 -13.41 -13.49
N VAL A 12 3.11 -12.20 -13.96
CA VAL A 12 4.31 -11.42 -13.68
C VAL A 12 3.88 -10.14 -12.98
N THR A 13 4.39 -9.95 -11.78
CA THR A 13 4.08 -8.78 -10.94
C THR A 13 5.24 -8.48 -9.98
N SER A 14 5.11 -7.45 -9.16
CA SER A 14 6.00 -7.15 -8.04
C SER A 14 5.25 -7.36 -6.73
N ASP A 15 5.94 -7.71 -5.65
CA ASP A 15 5.37 -7.90 -4.32
C ASP A 15 5.09 -6.57 -3.61
N ASN A 16 5.83 -5.52 -3.95
CA ASN A 16 5.70 -4.17 -3.39
C ASN A 16 6.16 -3.10 -4.38
N GLY A 17 5.90 -1.85 -4.05
CA GLY A 17 6.40 -0.70 -4.80
C GLY A 17 7.93 -0.59 -4.79
N MET A 18 8.46 0.28 -5.63
CA MET A 18 9.90 0.52 -5.79
C MET A 18 10.57 0.86 -4.45
N ALA A 19 11.82 0.44 -4.26
CA ALA A 19 12.62 0.69 -3.06
C ALA A 19 13.11 2.15 -2.96
N PHE A 20 12.19 3.10 -3.05
CA PHE A 20 12.44 4.54 -2.98
C PHE A 20 11.60 5.21 -1.90
N PRO A 21 12.01 6.41 -1.42
CA PRO A 21 11.16 7.26 -0.58
C PRO A 21 9.79 7.50 -1.25
N ALA A 22 8.74 7.54 -0.45
CA ALA A 22 7.34 7.69 -0.89
C ALA A 22 6.81 6.58 -1.81
N ALA A 23 7.48 5.43 -1.90
CA ALA A 23 7.02 4.26 -2.64
C ALA A 23 6.88 3.05 -1.71
N LYS A 24 7.83 2.11 -1.67
CA LYS A 24 7.76 0.92 -0.81
C LYS A 24 7.38 1.28 0.63
N ALA A 25 6.51 0.47 1.22
CA ALA A 25 5.98 0.65 2.57
C ALA A 25 5.15 1.92 2.80
N MET A 26 4.74 2.63 1.76
CA MET A 26 3.90 3.82 1.83
C MET A 26 2.57 3.61 1.10
N MET A 27 1.51 4.28 1.56
CA MET A 27 0.20 4.31 0.88
C MET A 27 0.16 5.42 -0.17
N THR A 28 1.12 5.41 -1.10
CA THR A 28 1.15 6.26 -2.29
C THR A 28 0.82 5.43 -3.52
N ASP A 29 0.51 6.02 -4.66
CA ASP A 29 0.26 5.25 -5.86
C ASP A 29 1.50 4.41 -6.24
N TYR A 30 2.71 4.97 -6.17
CA TYR A 30 3.94 4.21 -6.41
C TYR A 30 4.23 3.10 -5.37
N GLY A 31 3.58 3.15 -4.20
CA GLY A 31 3.74 2.11 -3.17
C GLY A 31 2.78 0.94 -3.33
N ILE A 32 1.61 1.16 -3.92
CA ILE A 32 0.52 0.19 -3.99
C ILE A 32 0.03 -0.15 -5.40
N HIS A 33 0.43 0.61 -6.41
CA HIS A 33 0.12 0.35 -7.82
C HIS A 33 1.28 -0.39 -8.46
N LEU A 34 1.16 -1.70 -8.53
CA LEU A 34 2.22 -2.61 -8.97
C LEU A 34 2.02 -3.01 -10.43
N PRO A 35 3.11 -3.24 -11.17
CA PRO A 35 3.00 -3.78 -12.53
C PRO A 35 2.35 -5.16 -12.47
N LEU A 36 1.48 -5.45 -13.44
CA LEU A 36 0.83 -6.74 -13.55
C LEU A 36 0.69 -7.14 -15.02
N ALA A 37 1.20 -8.31 -15.36
CA ALA A 37 0.94 -8.96 -16.64
C ALA A 37 0.46 -10.38 -16.40
N ILE A 38 -0.60 -10.78 -17.11
CA ILE A 38 -1.17 -12.12 -17.03
C ILE A 38 -1.29 -12.68 -18.45
N ALA A 39 -0.83 -13.91 -18.64
CA ALA A 39 -0.97 -14.64 -19.88
C ALA A 39 -1.54 -16.04 -19.65
N TRP A 40 -2.50 -16.42 -20.44
CA TRP A 40 -2.99 -17.78 -20.61
C TRP A 40 -3.27 -17.99 -22.10
N PRO A 41 -2.25 -18.41 -22.89
CA PRO A 41 -2.32 -18.39 -24.35
C PRO A 41 -3.46 -19.17 -24.98
N GLU A 42 -3.89 -20.26 -24.34
CA GLU A 42 -5.02 -21.06 -24.80
C GLU A 42 -6.36 -20.32 -24.69
N ARG A 43 -6.49 -19.43 -23.70
CA ARG A 43 -7.75 -18.74 -23.39
C ARG A 43 -7.74 -17.28 -23.84
N TRP A 44 -6.65 -16.56 -23.67
CA TRP A 44 -6.61 -15.12 -23.88
C TRP A 44 -5.61 -14.73 -24.98
N LYS A 45 -6.11 -13.96 -25.94
CA LYS A 45 -5.26 -13.32 -26.93
C LYS A 45 -4.41 -12.22 -26.25
N GLY A 46 -3.12 -12.23 -26.49
CA GLY A 46 -2.19 -11.23 -25.97
C GLY A 46 -2.39 -9.82 -26.55
N GLY A 47 -1.62 -8.85 -26.02
CA GLY A 47 -1.60 -7.47 -26.51
C GLY A 47 -2.77 -6.61 -26.03
N ARG A 48 -3.49 -7.02 -25.00
CA ARG A 48 -4.59 -6.24 -24.37
C ARG A 48 -4.10 -5.49 -23.14
N VAL A 49 -4.66 -4.32 -22.91
CA VAL A 49 -4.45 -3.52 -21.70
C VAL A 49 -5.77 -3.35 -20.98
N TYR A 50 -5.77 -3.50 -19.67
CA TYR A 50 -6.92 -3.29 -18.80
C TYR A 50 -6.58 -2.20 -17.80
N ASP A 51 -7.36 -1.12 -17.79
CA ASP A 51 -7.21 0.01 -16.87
C ASP A 51 -8.05 -0.15 -15.60
N ASP A 52 -8.70 -1.29 -15.41
CA ASP A 52 -9.51 -1.56 -14.23
C ASP A 52 -8.62 -1.84 -13.02
N VAL A 53 -9.13 -1.49 -11.84
CA VAL A 53 -8.45 -1.77 -10.59
C VAL A 53 -8.52 -3.25 -10.23
N ILE A 54 -7.37 -3.84 -9.94
CA ILE A 54 -7.17 -5.25 -9.56
C ILE A 54 -6.45 -5.28 -8.21
N SER A 55 -6.79 -6.23 -7.38
CA SER A 55 -6.12 -6.48 -6.09
C SER A 55 -5.49 -7.86 -6.06
N PHE A 56 -4.41 -8.05 -5.29
CA PHE A 56 -3.79 -9.37 -5.13
C PHE A 56 -4.70 -10.40 -4.47
N VAL A 57 -5.70 -9.97 -3.71
CA VAL A 57 -6.72 -10.88 -3.17
C VAL A 57 -7.54 -11.57 -4.26
N ASP A 58 -7.49 -11.05 -5.49
CA ASP A 58 -8.20 -11.60 -6.66
C ASP A 58 -7.47 -12.81 -7.28
N PHE A 59 -6.19 -13.01 -6.96
CA PHE A 59 -5.43 -14.11 -7.56
C PHE A 59 -5.90 -15.47 -7.08
N ALA A 60 -6.15 -15.64 -5.78
CA ALA A 60 -6.59 -16.92 -5.26
C ALA A 60 -7.92 -17.39 -5.86
N PRO A 61 -9.01 -16.59 -5.88
CA PRO A 61 -10.24 -17.00 -6.55
C PRO A 61 -10.05 -17.21 -8.06
N THR A 62 -9.17 -16.44 -8.72
CA THR A 62 -8.85 -16.64 -10.14
C THR A 62 -8.23 -18.01 -10.40
N PHE A 63 -7.26 -18.41 -9.57
CA PHE A 63 -6.57 -19.70 -9.74
C PHE A 63 -7.48 -20.88 -9.41
N LEU A 64 -8.34 -20.74 -8.40
CA LEU A 64 -9.33 -21.77 -8.07
C LEU A 64 -10.32 -21.96 -9.22
N GLU A 65 -10.88 -20.88 -9.75
CA GLU A 65 -11.79 -20.93 -10.90
C GLU A 65 -11.11 -21.54 -12.14
N ALA A 66 -9.86 -21.16 -12.43
CA ALA A 66 -9.08 -21.71 -13.51
C ALA A 66 -8.87 -23.23 -13.38
N ALA A 67 -8.73 -23.72 -12.15
CA ALA A 67 -8.58 -25.13 -11.83
C ALA A 67 -9.93 -25.88 -11.75
N GLY A 68 -11.06 -25.23 -11.98
CA GLY A 68 -12.39 -25.83 -11.82
C GLY A 68 -12.77 -26.12 -10.37
N ILE A 69 -12.12 -25.47 -9.41
CA ILE A 69 -12.37 -25.63 -7.98
C ILE A 69 -13.32 -24.53 -7.49
N PRO A 70 -14.38 -24.85 -6.74
CA PRO A 70 -15.28 -23.84 -6.19
C PRO A 70 -14.53 -22.83 -5.31
N VAL A 71 -14.80 -21.53 -5.52
CA VAL A 71 -14.23 -20.46 -4.70
C VAL A 71 -14.97 -20.42 -3.35
N PRO A 72 -14.28 -20.54 -2.21
CA PRO A 72 -14.90 -20.44 -0.90
C PRO A 72 -15.56 -19.06 -0.67
N ALA A 73 -16.73 -19.05 -0.05
CA ALA A 73 -17.46 -17.81 0.25
C ALA A 73 -16.73 -16.86 1.22
N THR A 74 -15.73 -17.37 1.93
CA THR A 74 -14.85 -16.56 2.80
C THR A 74 -13.79 -15.75 2.04
N MET A 75 -13.60 -16.01 0.75
CA MET A 75 -12.68 -15.20 -0.07
C MET A 75 -13.38 -13.91 -0.52
N VAL A 76 -12.77 -12.78 -0.20
CA VAL A 76 -13.29 -11.44 -0.53
C VAL A 76 -12.84 -10.95 -1.92
N GLY A 77 -11.88 -11.63 -2.54
CA GLY A 77 -11.40 -11.31 -3.89
C GLY A 77 -12.39 -11.74 -4.96
N GLU A 78 -12.30 -11.11 -6.12
CA GLU A 78 -13.09 -11.45 -7.31
C GLU A 78 -12.21 -12.13 -8.36
N SER A 79 -12.66 -13.25 -8.91
CA SER A 79 -11.92 -13.88 -10.01
C SER A 79 -11.76 -12.93 -11.20
N LEU A 80 -10.56 -12.87 -11.74
CA LEU A 80 -10.23 -12.06 -12.91
C LEU A 80 -10.66 -12.71 -14.22
N ILE A 81 -11.05 -13.98 -14.22
CA ILE A 81 -11.37 -14.72 -15.44
C ILE A 81 -12.48 -14.02 -16.22
N GLY A 82 -13.60 -13.71 -15.57
CA GLY A 82 -14.70 -13.02 -16.22
C GLY A 82 -14.28 -11.67 -16.84
N LYS A 83 -13.50 -10.89 -16.11
CA LYS A 83 -12.95 -9.61 -16.58
C LYS A 83 -12.03 -9.80 -17.79
N LEU A 84 -11.12 -10.75 -17.74
CA LEU A 84 -10.19 -11.04 -18.83
C LEU A 84 -10.88 -11.66 -20.04
N ASP A 85 -12.03 -12.29 -19.86
CA ASP A 85 -12.95 -12.71 -20.93
C ASP A 85 -13.79 -11.56 -21.52
N GLY A 86 -13.63 -10.35 -21.02
CA GLY A 86 -14.33 -9.15 -21.53
C GLY A 86 -15.67 -8.85 -20.84
N LYS A 87 -15.99 -9.49 -19.72
CA LYS A 87 -17.19 -9.17 -18.93
C LYS A 87 -16.92 -7.93 -18.07
N ALA A 88 -17.85 -6.98 -18.07
CA ALA A 88 -17.77 -5.83 -17.18
C ALA A 88 -17.84 -6.26 -15.70
N THR A 89 -16.99 -5.67 -14.86
CA THR A 89 -17.08 -5.81 -13.41
C THR A 89 -17.57 -4.51 -12.81
N GLY A 90 -18.35 -4.59 -11.74
CA GLY A 90 -18.85 -3.40 -11.02
C GLY A 90 -17.85 -2.78 -10.05
N ARG A 91 -16.62 -3.30 -9.96
CA ARG A 91 -15.62 -2.83 -9.01
C ARG A 91 -15.13 -1.43 -9.38
N ILE A 92 -15.34 -0.48 -8.47
CA ILE A 92 -14.94 0.91 -8.64
C ILE A 92 -13.57 1.17 -8.04
N GLY A 93 -13.19 0.44 -7.00
CA GLY A 93 -11.92 0.65 -6.30
C GLY A 93 -11.48 -0.58 -5.51
N VAL A 94 -10.26 -0.50 -5.01
CA VAL A 94 -9.61 -1.54 -4.20
C VAL A 94 -9.08 -0.97 -2.91
N PHE A 95 -8.96 -1.84 -1.90
CA PHE A 95 -8.44 -1.50 -0.59
C PHE A 95 -6.97 -1.88 -0.48
N SER A 96 -6.22 -1.08 0.25
CA SER A 96 -4.87 -1.40 0.68
C SER A 96 -4.70 -1.01 2.14
N GLY A 97 -3.81 -1.69 2.85
CA GLY A 97 -3.60 -1.43 4.25
C GLY A 97 -2.17 -1.68 4.69
N ARG A 98 -1.81 -1.00 5.77
CA ARG A 98 -0.53 -1.17 6.44
C ARG A 98 -0.74 -1.10 7.93
N GLU A 99 -0.09 -1.94 8.68
CA GLU A 99 0.09 -1.84 10.13
C GLU A 99 1.55 -1.57 10.45
N ARG A 100 2.40 -2.56 10.28
CA ARG A 100 3.82 -2.48 10.57
C ARG A 100 4.60 -3.10 9.42
N HIS A 101 5.56 -2.34 8.89
CA HIS A 101 6.46 -2.86 7.86
C HIS A 101 7.73 -3.44 8.49
N SER A 102 8.42 -2.63 9.28
CA SER A 102 9.62 -3.06 10.00
C SER A 102 9.60 -2.59 11.46
N HIS A 103 10.69 -2.82 12.19
CA HIS A 103 10.89 -2.32 13.55
C HIS A 103 11.58 -0.95 13.57
N ALA A 104 11.12 -0.02 12.78
CA ALA A 104 11.74 1.28 12.57
C ALA A 104 11.19 2.41 13.48
N ARG A 105 10.29 2.07 14.43
CA ARG A 105 9.72 3.05 15.36
C ARG A 105 9.91 2.63 16.79
N PHE A 106 9.86 3.62 17.68
CA PHE A 106 9.91 3.41 19.11
C PHE A 106 8.93 2.32 19.54
N ASP A 107 9.37 1.50 20.47
CA ASP A 107 8.60 0.40 21.04
C ASP A 107 8.01 -0.54 19.98
N ASN A 108 8.68 -0.62 18.83
CA ASN A 108 8.25 -1.44 17.69
C ASN A 108 6.82 -1.11 17.20
N LEU A 109 6.37 0.12 17.40
CA LEU A 109 5.04 0.57 17.02
C LEU A 109 4.85 0.54 15.51
N GLY A 110 3.61 0.29 15.08
CA GLY A 110 3.21 0.33 13.69
C GLY A 110 2.99 1.74 13.15
N TYR A 111 2.70 1.83 11.86
CA TYR A 111 2.11 3.01 11.23
C TYR A 111 0.84 2.57 10.51
N PRO A 112 -0.28 2.51 11.24
CA PRO A 112 -1.54 2.03 10.69
C PRO A 112 -2.11 3.02 9.67
N ALA A 113 -2.30 2.55 8.46
CA ALA A 113 -2.96 3.28 7.40
C ALA A 113 -3.87 2.36 6.59
N ARG A 114 -4.93 2.93 6.03
CA ARG A 114 -5.83 2.27 5.07
C ARG A 114 -6.00 3.17 3.87
N ALA A 115 -6.10 2.59 2.70
CA ALA A 115 -6.30 3.30 1.47
C ALA A 115 -7.45 2.70 0.66
N TYR A 116 -8.16 3.56 -0.06
CA TYR A 116 -9.09 3.17 -1.11
C TYR A 116 -8.66 3.83 -2.41
N ARG A 117 -8.36 3.02 -3.41
CA ARG A 117 -7.90 3.46 -4.72
C ARG A 117 -8.94 3.16 -5.77
N THR A 118 -9.34 4.18 -6.50
CA THR A 118 -10.14 4.09 -7.72
C THR A 118 -9.24 4.29 -8.94
N ARG A 119 -9.79 4.31 -10.13
CA ARG A 119 -9.03 4.64 -11.34
C ARG A 119 -8.40 6.03 -11.30
N ASP A 120 -9.07 7.00 -10.68
CA ASP A 120 -8.71 8.41 -10.74
C ASP A 120 -8.13 8.96 -9.43
N TYR A 121 -8.57 8.42 -8.29
CA TYR A 121 -8.27 8.95 -6.98
C TYR A 121 -7.70 7.91 -6.04
N LEU A 122 -6.81 8.35 -5.18
CA LEU A 122 -6.32 7.62 -4.02
C LEU A 122 -6.68 8.40 -2.75
N TYR A 123 -7.43 7.77 -1.86
CA TYR A 123 -7.73 8.29 -0.54
C TYR A 123 -7.03 7.43 0.52
N VAL A 124 -6.34 8.10 1.45
CA VAL A 124 -5.60 7.44 2.54
C VAL A 124 -6.06 7.98 3.87
N ARG A 125 -6.32 7.08 4.81
CA ARG A 125 -6.56 7.39 6.22
C ARG A 125 -5.40 6.88 7.06
N ASN A 126 -4.73 7.79 7.77
CA ASN A 126 -3.67 7.51 8.74
C ASN A 126 -4.27 7.53 10.15
N PHE A 127 -4.20 6.41 10.87
CA PHE A 127 -4.80 6.29 12.20
C PHE A 127 -3.91 6.82 13.34
N LYS A 128 -2.62 6.96 13.09
CA LYS A 128 -1.63 7.51 14.02
C LYS A 128 -0.78 8.57 13.30
N PRO A 129 -1.36 9.73 12.93
CA PRO A 129 -0.68 10.76 12.12
C PRO A 129 0.47 11.46 12.88
N ASP A 130 0.53 11.30 14.17
CA ASP A 130 1.63 11.75 15.04
C ASP A 130 2.93 10.96 14.86
N ARG A 131 2.88 9.77 14.24
CA ARG A 131 4.04 8.92 13.96
C ARG A 131 4.64 9.22 12.58
N TRP A 132 5.92 8.88 12.40
CA TRP A 132 6.58 8.97 11.10
C TRP A 132 6.33 7.72 10.25
N PRO A 133 5.77 7.87 9.04
CA PRO A 133 5.49 6.71 8.17
C PRO A 133 6.76 6.00 7.71
N ALA A 134 7.86 6.72 7.56
CA ALA A 134 9.16 6.17 7.13
C ALA A 134 9.97 5.52 8.25
N GLY A 135 9.44 5.45 9.47
CA GLY A 135 10.20 5.15 10.68
C GLY A 135 10.70 6.41 11.37
N ASP A 136 11.25 6.27 12.59
CA ASP A 136 11.71 7.39 13.37
C ASP A 136 12.85 8.17 12.69
N PRO A 137 12.94 9.51 12.95
CA PRO A 137 13.90 10.38 12.32
C PRO A 137 15.34 9.94 12.44
N GLU A 138 16.12 10.45 11.51
CA GLU A 138 17.51 10.17 11.19
C GLU A 138 17.75 8.78 10.59
N GLY A 139 17.08 7.74 11.06
CA GLY A 139 17.17 6.40 10.48
C GLY A 139 16.19 6.18 9.33
N TYR A 140 14.93 6.50 9.57
CA TYR A 140 13.84 6.25 8.61
C TYR A 140 13.91 4.84 8.01
N TYR A 141 14.03 3.84 8.90
CA TYR A 141 14.40 2.47 8.51
C TYR A 141 13.28 1.65 7.87
N ASP A 142 12.08 2.20 7.71
CA ASP A 142 11.05 1.62 6.85
C ASP A 142 11.30 1.90 5.36
N ILE A 143 12.26 2.78 5.04
CA ILE A 143 12.71 3.05 3.68
C ILE A 143 14.08 2.39 3.48
N ASP A 144 14.21 1.62 2.40
CA ASP A 144 15.44 0.94 2.05
C ASP A 144 16.61 1.95 1.87
N ALA A 145 17.81 1.51 2.23
CA ALA A 145 19.00 2.30 2.01
C ALA A 145 19.29 2.45 0.50
N GLY A 146 19.77 3.62 0.10
CA GLY A 146 20.12 3.87 -1.29
C GLY A 146 20.50 5.32 -1.54
N PRO A 147 21.10 5.60 -2.71
CA PRO A 147 21.56 6.94 -3.08
C PRO A 147 20.46 8.00 -3.02
N THR A 148 19.26 7.67 -3.50
CA THR A 148 18.11 8.59 -3.50
C THR A 148 17.68 8.95 -2.08
N LYS A 149 17.59 7.97 -1.17
CA LYS A 149 17.30 8.23 0.24
C LYS A 149 18.32 9.19 0.84
N THR A 150 19.61 8.88 0.66
CA THR A 150 20.72 9.69 1.16
C THR A 150 20.69 11.09 0.58
N TYR A 151 20.45 11.23 -0.73
CA TYR A 151 20.39 12.53 -1.39
C TYR A 151 19.25 13.40 -0.81
N VAL A 152 18.05 12.84 -0.73
CA VAL A 152 16.86 13.57 -0.26
C VAL A 152 17.02 13.99 1.21
N GLN A 153 17.56 13.13 2.06
CA GLN A 153 17.84 13.47 3.46
C GLN A 153 18.90 14.58 3.60
N LYS A 154 19.98 14.50 2.81
CA LYS A 154 21.07 15.47 2.85
C LYS A 154 20.65 16.86 2.37
N HIS A 155 19.77 16.90 1.36
CA HIS A 155 19.35 18.15 0.70
C HIS A 155 17.93 18.58 1.10
N ARG A 156 17.43 18.13 2.23
CA ARG A 156 16.05 18.39 2.70
C ARG A 156 15.68 19.87 2.85
N GLU A 157 16.67 20.74 3.02
CA GLU A 157 16.47 22.17 3.13
C GLU A 157 16.45 22.90 1.76
N ASP A 158 16.84 22.23 0.68
CA ASP A 158 16.71 22.75 -0.67
C ASP A 158 15.22 22.83 -1.07
N PRO A 159 14.68 24.01 -1.46
CA PRO A 159 13.28 24.15 -1.85
C PRO A 159 12.83 23.21 -2.96
N LYS A 160 13.73 22.75 -3.83
CA LYS A 160 13.45 21.80 -4.89
C LYS A 160 13.34 20.34 -4.40
N VAL A 161 14.02 20.03 -3.29
CA VAL A 161 14.08 18.67 -2.70
C VAL A 161 13.08 18.52 -1.55
N ARG A 162 12.82 19.61 -0.84
CA ARG A 162 11.95 19.62 0.34
C ARG A 162 10.57 18.95 0.14
N PRO A 163 9.83 19.16 -0.96
CA PRO A 163 8.55 18.47 -1.16
C PRO A 163 8.68 16.95 -1.18
N PHE A 164 9.76 16.42 -1.74
CA PHE A 164 10.04 14.99 -1.76
C PHE A 164 10.46 14.48 -0.38
N PHE A 165 11.21 15.28 0.38
CA PHE A 165 11.53 14.96 1.76
C PHE A 165 10.26 14.91 2.63
N GLU A 166 9.43 15.92 2.58
CA GLU A 166 8.19 15.99 3.35
C GLU A 166 7.24 14.83 2.98
N ARG A 167 7.14 14.49 1.70
CA ARG A 167 6.31 13.37 1.24
C ARG A 167 6.87 12.01 1.66
N GLY A 168 8.18 11.81 1.57
CA GLY A 168 8.82 10.52 1.81
C GLY A 168 9.15 10.25 3.28
N PHE A 169 9.39 11.30 4.08
CA PHE A 169 9.93 11.16 5.44
C PHE A 169 9.12 11.90 6.50
N GLY A 170 8.40 12.95 6.13
CA GLY A 170 7.62 13.76 7.05
C GLY A 170 6.41 13.03 7.62
N LYS A 171 5.90 13.52 8.76
CA LYS A 171 4.61 13.09 9.28
C LYS A 171 3.50 13.42 8.26
N GLN A 172 2.56 12.52 8.13
CA GLN A 172 1.46 12.69 7.19
C GLN A 172 0.15 13.01 7.93
N PRO A 173 -0.72 13.85 7.36
CA PRO A 173 -2.00 14.18 7.98
C PRO A 173 -2.90 12.95 8.11
N ALA A 174 -3.93 13.06 8.96
CA ALA A 174 -4.89 11.98 9.21
C ALA A 174 -5.60 11.53 7.93
N GLU A 175 -5.84 12.46 7.00
CA GLU A 175 -6.47 12.17 5.72
C GLU A 175 -5.68 12.75 4.56
N GLN A 176 -5.62 11.99 3.48
CA GLN A 176 -5.00 12.42 2.24
C GLN A 176 -5.87 11.99 1.06
N LEU A 177 -5.94 12.86 0.05
CA LEU A 177 -6.62 12.61 -1.21
C LEU A 177 -5.71 13.05 -2.35
N PHE A 178 -5.56 12.22 -3.36
CA PHE A 178 -4.73 12.51 -4.52
C PHE A 178 -5.49 12.21 -5.82
N ASP A 179 -5.40 13.11 -6.79
CA ASP A 179 -5.75 12.85 -8.19
C ASP A 179 -4.55 12.16 -8.84
N ILE A 180 -4.54 10.83 -8.82
CA ILE A 180 -3.39 10.02 -9.26
C ILE A 180 -3.16 10.05 -10.78
N ARG A 181 -4.10 10.56 -11.55
CA ARG A 181 -3.91 10.76 -12.99
C ARG A 181 -3.05 11.99 -13.29
N LYS A 182 -3.15 13.02 -12.43
CA LYS A 182 -2.40 14.26 -12.56
C LYS A 182 -1.17 14.30 -11.68
N ASP A 183 -1.22 13.59 -10.53
CA ASP A 183 -0.18 13.57 -9.51
C ASP A 183 0.10 12.13 -9.04
N PRO A 184 0.66 11.26 -9.90
CA PRO A 184 0.98 9.88 -9.53
C PRO A 184 2.04 9.80 -8.42
N GLY A 185 2.83 10.86 -8.22
CA GLY A 185 3.78 10.99 -7.11
C GLY A 185 3.14 11.28 -5.76
N CYS A 186 1.83 11.58 -5.73
CA CYS A 186 1.09 11.94 -4.52
C CYS A 186 1.74 13.10 -3.75
N LEU A 187 2.21 14.13 -4.44
CA LEU A 187 2.88 15.29 -3.84
C LEU A 187 1.88 16.34 -3.34
N ASN A 188 0.70 16.43 -3.97
CA ASN A 188 -0.29 17.47 -3.69
C ASN A 188 -1.51 16.86 -2.99
N ASN A 189 -1.54 16.93 -1.66
CA ASN A 189 -2.71 16.52 -0.92
C ASN A 189 -3.91 17.45 -1.18
N LEU A 190 -5.00 16.88 -1.67
CA LEU A 190 -6.25 17.58 -1.99
C LEU A 190 -7.26 17.54 -0.83
N ALA A 191 -7.00 16.76 0.22
CA ALA A 191 -7.89 16.66 1.37
C ALA A 191 -8.03 18.03 2.06
N GLY A 192 -9.26 18.38 2.40
CA GLY A 192 -9.60 19.67 3.02
C GLY A 192 -9.77 20.83 2.05
N LYS A 193 -9.49 20.66 0.76
CA LYS A 193 -9.75 21.70 -0.24
C LYS A 193 -11.25 21.73 -0.61
N PRO A 194 -11.90 22.91 -0.63
CA PRO A 194 -13.33 23.01 -0.86
C PRO A 194 -13.80 22.34 -2.16
N GLU A 195 -13.05 22.48 -3.25
CA GLU A 195 -13.36 21.93 -4.57
C GLU A 195 -13.31 20.39 -4.61
N PHE A 196 -12.68 19.73 -3.64
CA PHE A 196 -12.58 18.27 -3.53
C PHE A 196 -13.39 17.68 -2.37
N GLN A 197 -14.17 18.49 -1.67
CA GLN A 197 -14.92 18.06 -0.48
C GLN A 197 -15.87 16.90 -0.76
N GLN A 198 -16.60 16.94 -1.87
CA GLN A 198 -17.52 15.86 -2.26
C GLN A 198 -16.76 14.58 -2.60
N THR A 199 -15.67 14.69 -3.38
CA THR A 199 -14.83 13.54 -3.72
C THR A 199 -14.22 12.91 -2.47
N GLN A 200 -13.69 13.73 -1.56
CA GLN A 200 -13.12 13.26 -0.30
C GLN A 200 -14.17 12.53 0.55
N ALA A 201 -15.36 13.10 0.68
CA ALA A 201 -16.45 12.50 1.45
C ALA A 201 -16.87 11.14 0.88
N GLU A 202 -17.01 11.03 -0.45
CA GLU A 202 -17.38 9.79 -1.11
C GLU A 202 -16.28 8.71 -0.96
N MET A 203 -15.01 9.08 -1.17
CA MET A 203 -13.89 8.14 -1.02
C MET A 203 -13.77 7.66 0.43
N ARG A 204 -13.93 8.55 1.42
CA ARG A 204 -13.96 8.21 2.84
C ARG A 204 -15.10 7.25 3.13
N ARG A 205 -16.32 7.55 2.69
CA ARG A 205 -17.49 6.71 2.88
C ARG A 205 -17.28 5.29 2.35
N ARG A 206 -16.69 5.17 1.15
CA ARG A 206 -16.40 3.87 0.53
C ARG A 206 -15.34 3.11 1.32
N LEU A 207 -14.26 3.77 1.72
CA LEU A 207 -13.23 3.15 2.56
C LEU A 207 -13.86 2.62 3.86
N GLU A 208 -14.56 3.48 4.59
CA GLU A 208 -15.13 3.13 5.89
C GLU A 208 -16.18 2.03 5.80
N ALA A 209 -17.04 2.08 4.79
CA ALA A 209 -18.06 1.05 4.58
C ALA A 209 -17.42 -0.32 4.30
N GLY A 210 -16.41 -0.37 3.43
CA GLY A 210 -15.71 -1.62 3.13
C GLY A 210 -14.94 -2.17 4.34
N LEU A 211 -14.21 -1.32 5.05
CA LEU A 211 -13.49 -1.74 6.26
C LEU A 211 -14.43 -2.27 7.35
N LYS A 212 -15.60 -1.64 7.53
CA LYS A 212 -16.62 -2.13 8.47
C LYS A 212 -17.21 -3.46 8.03
N ALA A 213 -17.50 -3.60 6.73
CA ALA A 213 -18.04 -4.85 6.17
C ALA A 213 -17.07 -6.03 6.32
N HIS A 214 -15.76 -5.74 6.37
CA HIS A 214 -14.70 -6.74 6.58
C HIS A 214 -14.18 -6.76 8.04
N GLU A 215 -14.91 -6.15 8.96
CA GLU A 215 -14.62 -6.15 10.41
C GLU A 215 -13.19 -5.69 10.73
N ASP A 216 -12.66 -4.70 9.99
CA ASP A 216 -11.33 -4.16 10.24
C ASP A 216 -11.22 -3.58 11.66
N PRO A 217 -10.29 -4.08 12.50
CA PRO A 217 -10.18 -3.64 13.89
C PRO A 217 -9.96 -2.13 14.07
N ARG A 218 -9.32 -1.46 13.09
CA ARG A 218 -9.16 0.02 13.12
C ARG A 218 -10.49 0.75 13.01
N MET A 219 -11.47 0.14 12.33
CA MET A 219 -12.82 0.73 12.21
C MET A 219 -13.73 0.35 13.37
N LEU A 220 -13.45 -0.76 14.06
CA LEU A 220 -14.21 -1.22 15.21
C LEU A 220 -13.71 -0.65 16.56
N GLY A 221 -12.66 0.19 16.53
CA GLY A 221 -12.09 0.78 17.75
C GLY A 221 -11.14 -0.14 18.51
N THR A 222 -10.88 -1.33 18.02
CA THR A 222 -10.01 -2.33 18.65
C THR A 222 -8.64 -2.46 17.96
N GLY A 223 -8.32 -1.53 17.04
CA GLY A 223 -7.14 -1.61 16.18
C GLY A 223 -5.80 -1.58 16.89
N ASP A 224 -5.74 -1.13 18.14
CA ASP A 224 -4.50 -1.15 18.92
C ASP A 224 -4.05 -2.58 19.29
N ILE A 225 -4.89 -3.60 19.05
CA ILE A 225 -4.50 -5.01 19.15
C ILE A 225 -3.30 -5.35 18.26
N PHE A 226 -3.15 -4.69 17.12
CA PHE A 226 -2.00 -4.91 16.23
C PHE A 226 -0.67 -4.54 16.87
N GLU A 227 -0.66 -3.64 17.87
CA GLU A 227 0.54 -3.27 18.60
C GLU A 227 0.97 -4.35 19.60
N SER A 228 0.03 -5.19 20.05
CA SER A 228 0.29 -6.28 20.99
C SER A 228 0.85 -7.54 20.35
N TYR A 229 0.79 -7.66 19.02
CA TYR A 229 1.25 -8.87 18.32
C TYR A 229 2.76 -9.01 18.40
N PRO A 230 3.27 -10.17 18.85
CA PRO A 230 4.70 -10.41 18.92
C PRO A 230 5.31 -10.40 17.52
N ARG A 231 6.54 -9.93 17.42
CA ARG A 231 7.32 -10.02 16.21
C ARG A 231 8.17 -11.28 16.25
N TYR A 232 7.93 -12.18 15.31
CA TYR A 232 8.68 -13.44 15.22
C TYR A 232 9.92 -13.36 14.33
N SER A 233 10.00 -12.37 13.42
CA SER A 233 11.20 -12.21 12.61
C SER A 233 12.32 -11.59 13.44
N PRO A 234 13.60 -11.98 13.19
CA PRO A 234 14.74 -11.42 13.88
C PRO A 234 14.79 -9.89 13.74
N MET A 235 15.11 -9.22 14.84
CA MET A 235 15.44 -7.80 14.79
C MET A 235 16.82 -7.66 14.14
N ARG A 236 17.00 -6.62 13.33
CA ARG A 236 18.29 -6.31 12.72
C ARG A 236 18.99 -5.23 13.57
N PRO A 237 20.06 -5.55 14.30
CA PRO A 237 20.76 -4.59 15.16
C PRO A 237 21.25 -3.36 14.38
N GLU A 238 21.64 -3.56 13.13
CA GLU A 238 22.11 -2.51 12.23
C GLU A 238 21.02 -1.52 11.81
N LEU A 239 19.77 -1.82 12.01
CA LEU A 239 18.65 -0.90 11.76
C LEU A 239 18.42 0.08 12.94
N GLY A 240 19.50 0.48 13.54
CA GLY A 240 19.59 1.75 14.22
C GLY A 240 18.73 1.96 15.43
N GLY A 241 18.62 1.04 16.27
CA GLY A 241 18.08 1.45 17.49
C GLY A 241 17.20 0.50 18.17
N PHE A 242 16.92 -0.54 17.52
CA PHE A 242 16.30 -1.64 18.17
C PHE A 242 17.39 -2.59 18.62
N ALA A 243 17.85 -2.36 19.83
CA ALA A 243 18.37 -3.45 20.60
C ALA A 243 17.29 -4.53 20.63
N GLU A 244 17.66 -5.75 20.83
CA GLU A 244 16.79 -6.91 20.94
C GLU A 244 15.46 -6.62 21.65
N ARG A 245 14.37 -7.27 21.21
CA ARG A 245 13.03 -7.25 21.83
C ARG A 245 12.26 -5.93 21.76
N GLY A 246 12.32 -5.22 20.66
CA GLY A 246 11.55 -3.99 20.49
C GLY A 246 12.05 -2.81 21.32
N LYS A 247 13.17 -2.95 22.01
CA LYS A 247 13.88 -1.82 22.58
C LYS A 247 14.34 -0.90 21.48
N TYR A 248 14.46 0.32 21.79
CA TYR A 248 14.54 1.43 20.92
C TYR A 248 15.73 2.32 21.27
N ASN A 249 16.30 2.94 20.28
CA ASN A 249 17.38 3.87 20.51
C ASN A 249 16.84 5.13 21.19
N PRO A 250 17.27 5.46 22.43
CA PRO A 250 16.79 6.64 23.16
C PRO A 250 16.90 7.94 22.38
N LYS A 251 17.81 8.01 21.42
CA LYS A 251 18.01 9.11 20.49
C LYS A 251 16.72 9.49 19.71
N TYR A 252 15.87 8.53 19.42
CA TYR A 252 14.65 8.74 18.66
C TYR A 252 13.39 8.87 19.51
N GLN A 253 13.54 8.76 20.80
CA GLN A 253 12.44 8.63 21.77
C GLN A 253 11.54 9.85 21.91
N ARG A 254 11.97 11.01 21.57
CA ARG A 254 11.32 12.24 21.99
C ARG A 254 11.13 13.28 20.88
N ARG A 255 10.91 12.83 19.68
CA ARG A 255 10.72 13.78 18.58
C ARG A 255 9.40 13.59 17.87
#